data_f5fdef671172bbd21f9ba9dcd320e704
#
_entry.id   f5fdef671172bbd21f9ba9dcd320e704
#
_cell.length_a   1.000
_cell.length_b   1.000
_cell.length_c   1.000
_cell.angle_alpha   90.00
_cell.angle_beta   90.00
_cell.angle_gamma   90.00
#
_symmetry.space_group_name_H-M   'P 1'
#
loop_
_entity.id
_entity.type
_entity.pdbx_description
1 polymer ?
#
loop_
_entity_poly.entity_id
_entity_poly.type
_entity_poly.pdbx_seq_one_letter_code
_entity_poly.pdbx_strand_id
1 'polypeptide(L)'
;MKKETLKKLIDVAAGRIPADLVLKNCKVLNVFSGEITLGDIAVSDGMIAGIGTYEGKETVDAKGRYATPGLIDSHIHIESSYVSPEEIGRLLVPHGATTIIADPHEIVNVCGLRGLEYMLEAAKGTALDIKYVLPSCVPATPFEHAGAVINAPEMEEPLQIEEILGLGEFMNFPGVIQAEDSVLDKLMAAKNAGKFIDGHGPGIAGKELNAYAAAGILADHECSTVEEMKARLENGMYILMRQGSACHNLRTLLAGVTEQNSRRCLLCSDDRQPKTILHEGHLDNHLRICIEEGLDAITAVRMAT
;
A
#
# COMPACT_ATOMS: atom_id res chain seq x y z
N MET A 1 15.19 -15.18 -6.55
CA MET A 1 14.82 -16.05 -7.71
C MET A 1 15.99 -16.97 -8.06
N LYS A 2 15.75 -18.25 -8.39
CA LYS A 2 16.78 -19.19 -8.84
C LYS A 2 17.05 -19.01 -10.37
N LYS A 3 18.26 -19.33 -10.82
CA LYS A 3 18.65 -19.22 -12.25
C LYS A 3 17.76 -20.07 -13.18
N GLU A 4 17.34 -21.24 -12.71
CA GLU A 4 16.47 -22.17 -13.46
C GLU A 4 15.09 -21.55 -13.66
N THR A 5 14.52 -20.93 -12.61
CA THR A 5 13.24 -20.20 -12.68
C THR A 5 13.32 -19.03 -13.66
N LEU A 6 14.41 -18.24 -13.60
CA LEU A 6 14.61 -17.13 -14.53
C LEU A 6 14.73 -17.63 -15.98
N LYS A 7 15.47 -18.73 -16.22
CA LYS A 7 15.59 -19.33 -17.55
C LYS A 7 14.22 -19.79 -18.08
N LYS A 8 13.43 -20.50 -17.27
CA LYS A 8 12.08 -20.94 -17.63
C LYS A 8 11.18 -19.74 -17.98
N LEU A 9 11.20 -18.69 -17.16
CA LEU A 9 10.42 -17.47 -17.42
C LEU A 9 10.78 -16.84 -18.76
N ILE A 10 12.08 -16.75 -19.09
CA ILE A 10 12.57 -16.23 -20.37
C ILE A 10 12.12 -17.14 -21.53
N ASP A 11 12.20 -18.47 -21.38
CA ASP A 11 11.78 -19.41 -22.40
C ASP A 11 10.29 -19.34 -22.70
N VAL A 12 9.45 -19.15 -21.67
CA VAL A 12 8.00 -18.90 -21.83
C VAL A 12 7.76 -17.55 -22.50
N ALA A 13 8.40 -16.48 -22.02
CA ALA A 13 8.24 -15.14 -22.58
C ALA A 13 8.60 -15.07 -24.07
N ALA A 14 9.62 -15.81 -24.47
CA ALA A 14 10.04 -15.94 -25.88
C ALA A 14 9.23 -16.94 -26.71
N GLY A 15 8.21 -17.57 -26.13
CA GLY A 15 7.37 -18.55 -26.82
C GLY A 15 8.05 -19.89 -27.16
N ARG A 16 9.17 -20.20 -26.51
CA ARG A 16 9.91 -21.46 -26.76
C ARG A 16 9.31 -22.66 -26.07
N ILE A 17 8.64 -22.43 -24.95
CA ILE A 17 7.92 -23.46 -24.19
C ILE A 17 6.57 -22.89 -23.74
N PRO A 18 5.55 -23.75 -23.52
CA PRO A 18 4.25 -23.29 -23.05
C PRO A 18 4.33 -22.72 -21.63
N ALA A 19 3.50 -21.71 -21.37
CA ALA A 19 3.30 -21.16 -20.03
C ALA A 19 2.62 -22.17 -19.09
N ASP A 20 2.71 -21.98 -17.79
CA ASP A 20 1.98 -22.81 -16.83
C ASP A 20 0.48 -22.50 -16.90
N LEU A 21 0.12 -21.20 -17.01
CA LEU A 21 -1.24 -20.72 -17.19
C LEU A 21 -1.28 -19.62 -18.24
N VAL A 22 -2.31 -19.60 -19.07
CA VAL A 22 -2.61 -18.49 -19.99
C VAL A 22 -4.03 -18.00 -19.78
N LEU A 23 -4.18 -16.71 -19.49
CA LEU A 23 -5.47 -16.02 -19.54
C LEU A 23 -5.70 -15.56 -20.97
N LYS A 24 -6.65 -16.19 -21.67
CA LYS A 24 -6.95 -15.93 -23.07
C LYS A 24 -7.94 -14.77 -23.25
N ASN A 25 -7.83 -14.09 -24.39
CA ASN A 25 -8.80 -13.09 -24.83
C ASN A 25 -9.01 -11.94 -23.82
N CYS A 26 -7.94 -11.42 -23.24
CA CYS A 26 -7.99 -10.32 -22.27
C CYS A 26 -8.00 -8.95 -22.96
N LYS A 27 -8.71 -7.99 -22.33
CA LYS A 27 -8.46 -6.56 -22.48
C LYS A 27 -7.54 -6.14 -21.33
N VAL A 28 -6.23 -6.17 -21.57
CA VAL A 28 -5.23 -5.90 -20.52
C VAL A 28 -5.10 -4.41 -20.34
N LEU A 29 -5.44 -3.91 -19.16
CA LEU A 29 -5.15 -2.54 -18.77
C LEU A 29 -3.68 -2.45 -18.39
N ASN A 30 -2.87 -1.90 -19.30
CA ASN A 30 -1.45 -1.72 -19.08
C ASN A 30 -1.20 -0.45 -18.28
N VAL A 31 -0.96 -0.62 -16.99
CA VAL A 31 -0.72 0.52 -16.07
C VAL A 31 0.58 1.27 -16.34
N PHE A 32 1.52 0.68 -17.08
CA PHE A 32 2.77 1.33 -17.47
C PHE A 32 2.57 2.30 -18.65
N SER A 33 1.84 1.87 -19.69
CA SER A 33 1.57 2.72 -20.86
C SER A 33 0.30 3.57 -20.72
N GLY A 34 -0.61 3.18 -19.83
CA GLY A 34 -1.94 3.81 -19.71
C GLY A 34 -2.90 3.43 -20.85
N GLU A 35 -2.68 2.29 -21.50
CA GLU A 35 -3.45 1.82 -22.66
C GLU A 35 -4.12 0.47 -22.38
N ILE A 36 -5.14 0.15 -23.19
CA ILE A 36 -5.76 -1.17 -23.19
C ILE A 36 -5.17 -1.99 -24.33
N THR A 37 -4.39 -3.02 -23.97
CA THR A 37 -3.79 -3.96 -24.92
C THR A 37 -4.67 -5.21 -25.03
N LEU A 38 -5.00 -5.62 -26.26
CA LEU A 38 -5.67 -6.89 -26.49
C LEU A 38 -4.66 -8.03 -26.58
N GLY A 39 -4.86 -9.08 -25.83
CA GLY A 39 -3.95 -10.24 -25.88
C GLY A 39 -4.19 -11.23 -24.74
N ASP A 40 -3.40 -12.30 -24.79
CA ASP A 40 -3.34 -13.27 -23.70
C ASP A 40 -2.30 -12.82 -22.66
N ILE A 41 -2.48 -13.24 -21.42
CA ILE A 41 -1.48 -13.08 -20.36
C ILE A 41 -0.88 -14.44 -20.06
N ALA A 42 0.41 -14.61 -20.31
CA ALA A 42 1.16 -15.82 -19.99
C ALA A 42 1.77 -15.72 -18.58
N VAL A 43 1.58 -16.79 -17.78
CA VAL A 43 2.11 -16.88 -16.40
C VAL A 43 3.00 -18.10 -16.28
N SER A 44 4.16 -17.95 -15.66
CA SER A 44 5.11 -19.02 -15.35
C SER A 44 5.65 -18.85 -13.94
N ASP A 45 5.54 -19.91 -13.13
CA ASP A 45 5.98 -19.90 -11.72
C ASP A 45 5.42 -18.69 -10.93
N GLY A 46 4.13 -18.37 -11.15
CA GLY A 46 3.44 -17.25 -10.48
C GLY A 46 3.80 -15.86 -11.01
N MET A 47 4.64 -15.75 -12.04
CA MET A 47 5.06 -14.47 -12.62
C MET A 47 4.48 -14.28 -14.02
N ILE A 48 4.12 -13.04 -14.36
CA ILE A 48 3.72 -12.69 -15.72
C ILE A 48 4.94 -12.77 -16.62
N ALA A 49 4.91 -13.70 -17.59
CA ALA A 49 5.96 -13.88 -18.59
C ALA A 49 5.81 -12.88 -19.76
N GLY A 50 4.57 -12.57 -20.15
CA GLY A 50 4.32 -11.63 -21.25
C GLY A 50 2.84 -11.47 -21.58
N ILE A 51 2.58 -10.47 -22.42
CA ILE A 51 1.27 -10.19 -23.01
C ILE A 51 1.40 -10.37 -24.52
N GLY A 52 0.49 -11.13 -25.13
CA GLY A 52 0.53 -11.42 -26.58
C GLY A 52 -0.25 -12.67 -26.94
N THR A 53 0.31 -13.53 -27.80
CA THR A 53 -0.27 -14.83 -28.15
C THR A 53 0.61 -15.92 -27.58
N TYR A 54 0.07 -16.72 -26.68
CA TYR A 54 0.81 -17.75 -25.96
C TYR A 54 0.07 -19.09 -25.93
N GLU A 55 0.83 -20.18 -25.81
CA GLU A 55 0.33 -21.51 -25.46
C GLU A 55 0.54 -21.75 -23.96
N GLY A 56 -0.41 -22.39 -23.30
CA GLY A 56 -0.35 -22.74 -21.89
C GLY A 56 -0.73 -24.18 -21.61
N LYS A 57 -0.18 -24.74 -20.53
CA LYS A 57 -0.60 -26.05 -19.99
C LYS A 57 -2.04 -26.00 -19.50
N GLU A 58 -2.39 -24.88 -18.86
CA GLU A 58 -3.74 -24.50 -18.46
C GLU A 58 -4.15 -23.21 -19.15
N THR A 59 -5.43 -23.11 -19.48
CA THR A 59 -6.00 -21.92 -20.11
C THR A 59 -7.29 -21.51 -19.46
N VAL A 60 -7.47 -20.21 -19.25
CA VAL A 60 -8.71 -19.60 -18.78
C VAL A 60 -9.13 -18.56 -19.81
N ASP A 61 -10.32 -18.70 -20.39
CA ASP A 61 -10.85 -17.71 -21.35
C ASP A 61 -11.49 -16.53 -20.57
N ALA A 62 -10.89 -15.36 -20.66
CA ALA A 62 -11.41 -14.13 -20.09
C ALA A 62 -12.65 -13.59 -20.85
N LYS A 63 -12.96 -14.13 -22.03
CA LYS A 63 -14.13 -13.75 -22.84
C LYS A 63 -14.21 -12.24 -23.13
N GLY A 64 -13.07 -11.61 -23.37
CA GLY A 64 -12.98 -10.18 -23.64
C GLY A 64 -13.17 -9.28 -22.40
N ARG A 65 -13.07 -9.85 -21.20
CA ARG A 65 -13.08 -9.06 -19.95
C ARG A 65 -11.77 -8.30 -19.77
N TYR A 66 -11.84 -7.26 -18.95
CA TYR A 66 -10.65 -6.54 -18.55
C TYR A 66 -9.82 -7.36 -17.57
N ALA A 67 -8.51 -7.32 -17.76
CA ALA A 67 -7.51 -7.80 -16.82
C ALA A 67 -6.70 -6.61 -16.33
N THR A 68 -6.66 -6.42 -15.02
CA THR A 68 -5.90 -5.36 -14.34
C THR A 68 -4.94 -5.99 -13.35
N PRO A 69 -3.86 -5.31 -12.93
CA PRO A 69 -3.18 -5.72 -11.71
C PRO A 69 -4.16 -5.79 -10.55
N GLY A 70 -3.85 -6.59 -9.53
CA GLY A 70 -4.60 -6.58 -8.29
C GLY A 70 -4.44 -5.23 -7.59
N LEU A 71 -5.49 -4.78 -6.89
CA LEU A 71 -5.46 -3.50 -6.20
C LEU A 71 -4.60 -3.58 -4.95
N ILE A 72 -3.89 -2.49 -4.66
CA ILE A 72 -3.00 -2.32 -3.51
C ILE A 72 -3.57 -1.25 -2.60
N ASP A 73 -3.91 -1.60 -1.36
CA ASP A 73 -4.21 -0.61 -0.33
C ASP A 73 -2.91 -0.12 0.28
N SER A 74 -2.62 1.14 0.07
CA SER A 74 -1.31 1.70 0.43
C SER A 74 -1.14 2.05 1.90
N HIS A 75 -2.22 2.02 2.70
CA HIS A 75 -2.19 2.25 4.15
C HIS A 75 -3.50 1.78 4.81
N ILE A 76 -3.42 0.85 5.75
CA ILE A 76 -4.56 0.29 6.47
C ILE A 76 -4.16 -0.16 7.88
N HIS A 77 -5.10 -0.06 8.83
CA HIS A 77 -5.01 -0.67 10.15
C HIS A 77 -5.95 -1.88 10.19
N ILE A 78 -5.37 -3.10 10.25
CA ILE A 78 -6.19 -4.34 10.31
C ILE A 78 -7.00 -4.36 11.60
N GLU A 79 -6.44 -3.88 12.69
CA GLU A 79 -7.03 -3.85 14.02
C GLU A 79 -8.34 -3.06 14.06
N SER A 80 -8.45 -1.98 13.29
CA SER A 80 -9.68 -1.18 13.14
C SER A 80 -10.84 -1.97 12.56
N SER A 81 -10.56 -3.09 11.89
CA SER A 81 -11.58 -3.99 11.37
C SER A 81 -12.11 -4.98 12.40
N TYR A 82 -11.47 -5.09 13.58
CA TYR A 82 -11.79 -6.05 14.63
C TYR A 82 -11.74 -7.52 14.23
N VAL A 83 -11.02 -7.84 13.15
CA VAL A 83 -10.80 -9.21 12.66
C VAL A 83 -9.31 -9.50 12.53
N SER A 84 -8.95 -10.78 12.40
CA SER A 84 -7.57 -11.20 12.21
C SER A 84 -7.10 -10.99 10.76
N PRO A 85 -5.79 -11.05 10.48
CA PRO A 85 -5.25 -10.98 9.12
C PRO A 85 -5.87 -11.99 8.14
N GLU A 86 -6.21 -13.19 8.59
CA GLU A 86 -6.87 -14.19 7.73
C GLU A 86 -8.28 -13.77 7.33
N GLU A 87 -9.02 -13.19 8.28
CA GLU A 87 -10.39 -12.77 8.04
C GLU A 87 -10.47 -11.48 7.22
N ILE A 88 -9.53 -10.55 7.41
CA ILE A 88 -9.47 -9.35 6.56
C ILE A 88 -9.23 -9.73 5.09
N GLY A 89 -8.38 -10.74 4.84
CA GLY A 89 -8.17 -11.26 3.48
C GLY A 89 -9.47 -11.77 2.84
N ARG A 90 -10.32 -12.45 3.60
CA ARG A 90 -11.64 -12.90 3.12
C ARG A 90 -12.59 -11.75 2.78
N LEU A 91 -12.45 -10.62 3.46
CA LEU A 91 -13.23 -9.42 3.20
C LEU A 91 -12.71 -8.66 1.98
N LEU A 92 -11.38 -8.48 1.84
CA LEU A 92 -10.81 -7.56 0.86
C LEU A 92 -10.59 -8.18 -0.53
N VAL A 93 -10.20 -9.46 -0.61
CA VAL A 93 -9.92 -10.13 -1.89
C VAL A 93 -11.12 -10.12 -2.84
N PRO A 94 -12.38 -10.33 -2.39
CA PRO A 94 -13.56 -10.22 -3.27
C PRO A 94 -13.77 -8.84 -3.87
N HIS A 95 -13.18 -7.77 -3.27
CA HIS A 95 -13.21 -6.39 -3.75
C HIS A 95 -12.01 -6.04 -4.63
N GLY A 96 -11.21 -7.04 -5.02
CA GLY A 96 -10.07 -6.88 -5.94
C GLY A 96 -8.77 -6.43 -5.30
N ALA A 97 -8.72 -6.22 -3.98
CA ALA A 97 -7.47 -5.99 -3.27
C ALA A 97 -6.68 -7.30 -3.16
N THR A 98 -5.46 -7.32 -3.68
CA THR A 98 -4.55 -8.47 -3.61
C THR A 98 -3.37 -8.22 -2.69
N THR A 99 -3.12 -6.96 -2.37
CA THR A 99 -2.03 -6.54 -1.49
C THR A 99 -2.50 -5.41 -0.60
N ILE A 100 -2.05 -5.41 0.64
CA ILE A 100 -2.22 -4.28 1.58
C ILE A 100 -0.90 -3.96 2.26
N ILE A 101 -0.71 -2.68 2.63
CA ILE A 101 0.39 -2.22 3.48
C ILE A 101 -0.22 -1.83 4.82
N ALA A 102 -0.04 -2.68 5.83
CA ALA A 102 -0.65 -2.52 7.14
C ALA A 102 0.32 -1.92 8.15
N ASP A 103 -0.16 -0.96 8.94
CA ASP A 103 0.55 -0.45 10.12
C ASP A 103 -0.10 -1.01 11.38
N PRO A 104 0.51 -2.00 12.06
CA PRO A 104 -0.08 -2.68 13.20
C PRO A 104 0.23 -1.97 14.52
N HIS A 105 0.14 -0.64 14.58
CA HIS A 105 0.58 0.11 15.75
C HIS A 105 -0.31 -0.12 16.98
N GLU A 106 -1.59 -0.44 16.82
CA GLU A 106 -2.50 -0.66 17.93
C GLU A 106 -2.15 -1.95 18.69
N ILE A 107 -1.96 -3.06 17.98
CA ILE A 107 -1.58 -4.31 18.64
C ILE A 107 -0.16 -4.24 19.20
N VAL A 108 0.75 -3.53 18.51
CA VAL A 108 2.13 -3.33 19.01
C VAL A 108 2.14 -2.41 20.22
N ASN A 109 1.26 -1.40 20.29
CA ASN A 109 1.11 -0.56 21.47
C ASN A 109 0.66 -1.35 22.72
N VAL A 110 -0.12 -2.42 22.53
CA VAL A 110 -0.62 -3.28 23.61
C VAL A 110 0.35 -4.44 23.94
N CYS A 111 0.86 -5.12 22.91
CA CYS A 111 1.58 -6.39 23.03
C CYS A 111 3.08 -6.30 22.71
N GLY A 112 3.57 -5.12 22.31
CA GLY A 112 4.95 -4.94 21.84
C GLY A 112 5.23 -5.71 20.56
N LEU A 113 6.48 -6.05 20.31
CA LEU A 113 6.91 -6.79 19.12
C LEU A 113 6.27 -8.18 18.99
N ARG A 114 5.77 -8.76 20.08
CA ARG A 114 4.99 -10.01 20.00
C ARG A 114 3.66 -9.82 19.27
N GLY A 115 3.09 -8.63 19.32
CA GLY A 115 1.93 -8.27 18.50
C GLY A 115 2.27 -8.27 17.00
N LEU A 116 3.42 -7.72 16.63
CA LEU A 116 3.93 -7.75 15.28
C LEU A 116 4.20 -9.18 14.79
N GLU A 117 4.84 -10.02 15.62
CA GLU A 117 5.08 -11.44 15.32
C GLU A 117 3.76 -12.19 15.04
N TYR A 118 2.74 -11.94 15.85
CA TYR A 118 1.40 -12.50 15.64
C TYR A 118 0.82 -12.08 14.29
N MET A 119 0.88 -10.80 13.95
CA MET A 119 0.34 -10.27 12.69
C MET A 119 1.05 -10.87 11.48
N LEU A 120 2.38 -10.97 11.53
CA LEU A 120 3.20 -11.60 10.48
C LEU A 120 2.89 -13.11 10.31
N GLU A 121 2.68 -13.85 11.39
CA GLU A 121 2.35 -15.27 11.32
C GLU A 121 0.94 -15.51 10.80
N ALA A 122 -0.04 -14.75 11.30
CA ALA A 122 -1.43 -14.84 10.89
C ALA A 122 -1.63 -14.47 9.40
N ALA A 123 -0.83 -13.54 8.89
CA ALA A 123 -0.84 -13.17 7.47
C ALA A 123 -0.53 -14.34 6.52
N LYS A 124 0.18 -15.37 6.96
CA LYS A 124 0.48 -16.56 6.15
C LYS A 124 -0.76 -17.41 5.85
N GLY A 125 -1.82 -17.23 6.60
CA GLY A 125 -3.09 -17.97 6.49
C GLY A 125 -4.06 -17.44 5.43
N THR A 126 -3.70 -16.37 4.69
CA THR A 126 -4.60 -15.74 3.72
C THR A 126 -4.03 -15.72 2.30
N ALA A 127 -4.92 -15.56 1.31
CA ALA A 127 -4.54 -15.31 -0.08
C ALA A 127 -4.19 -13.84 -0.37
N LEU A 128 -4.47 -12.95 0.58
CA LEU A 128 -4.08 -11.54 0.52
C LEU A 128 -2.59 -11.42 0.83
N ASP A 129 -1.82 -10.74 -0.01
CA ASP A 129 -0.42 -10.40 0.29
C ASP A 129 -0.39 -9.22 1.28
N ILE A 130 -0.12 -9.53 2.54
CA ILE A 130 -0.05 -8.52 3.60
C ILE A 130 1.40 -8.13 3.83
N LYS A 131 1.73 -6.92 3.45
CA LYS A 131 2.98 -6.26 3.83
C LYS A 131 2.73 -5.39 5.04
N TYR A 132 3.78 -5.20 5.83
CA TYR A 132 3.71 -4.39 7.04
C TYR A 132 4.69 -3.24 7.00
N VAL A 133 4.40 -2.23 7.77
CA VAL A 133 5.37 -1.24 8.23
C VAL A 133 5.61 -1.44 9.73
N LEU A 134 6.80 -1.14 10.20
CA LEU A 134 7.10 -1.20 11.63
C LEU A 134 6.54 0.06 12.31
N PRO A 135 5.69 -0.05 13.32
CA PRO A 135 5.15 1.11 14.01
C PRO A 135 6.23 2.07 14.52
N SER A 136 6.13 3.33 14.16
CA SER A 136 7.14 4.36 14.48
C SER A 136 7.01 4.89 15.92
N CYS A 137 5.77 4.97 16.41
CA CYS A 137 5.40 5.63 17.65
C CYS A 137 4.64 4.67 18.55
N VAL A 138 5.37 4.01 19.44
CA VAL A 138 4.82 3.10 20.46
C VAL A 138 5.41 3.48 21.82
N PRO A 139 4.62 4.12 22.69
CA PRO A 139 3.29 4.68 22.44
C PRO A 139 3.32 5.89 21.48
N ALA A 140 2.14 6.28 20.98
CA ALA A 140 2.00 7.43 20.09
C ALA A 140 2.38 8.75 20.78
N THR A 141 2.08 8.87 22.07
CA THR A 141 2.48 10.00 22.90
C THR A 141 3.06 9.57 24.25
N PRO A 142 3.92 10.39 24.90
CA PRO A 142 4.47 10.04 26.20
C PRO A 142 3.45 10.11 27.35
N PHE A 143 2.22 10.52 27.08
CA PHE A 143 1.16 10.71 28.08
C PHE A 143 0.20 9.52 28.17
N GLU A 144 0.28 8.58 27.23
CA GLU A 144 -0.61 7.41 27.23
C GLU A 144 -0.03 6.24 28.04
N HIS A 145 -0.97 5.43 28.54
CA HIS A 145 -0.63 4.15 29.13
C HIS A 145 -0.53 3.11 28.01
N ALA A 146 0.67 2.60 27.79
CA ALA A 146 0.93 1.59 26.77
C ALA A 146 1.36 0.26 27.40
N GLY A 147 1.14 -0.84 26.70
CA GLY A 147 1.65 -2.15 27.07
C GLY A 147 3.12 -2.35 26.70
N ALA A 148 3.64 -1.50 25.80
CA ALA A 148 5.04 -1.54 25.35
C ALA A 148 5.57 -0.15 25.03
N VAL A 149 6.92 -0.05 24.99
CA VAL A 149 7.65 1.10 24.47
C VAL A 149 8.66 0.56 23.47
N ILE A 150 8.68 1.10 22.26
CA ILE A 150 9.60 0.71 21.19
C ILE A 150 10.51 1.90 20.87
N ASN A 151 11.78 1.78 21.16
CA ASN A 151 12.81 2.77 20.81
C ASN A 151 13.65 2.27 19.62
N ALA A 152 14.58 3.09 19.14
CA ALA A 152 15.38 2.75 17.97
C ALA A 152 16.14 1.42 18.07
N PRO A 153 16.76 1.03 19.20
CA PRO A 153 17.43 -0.27 19.29
C PRO A 153 16.49 -1.47 19.08
N GLU A 154 15.24 -1.38 19.57
CA GLU A 154 14.26 -2.46 19.40
C GLU A 154 13.74 -2.55 17.96
N MET A 155 13.97 -1.54 17.12
CA MET A 155 13.55 -1.51 15.70
C MET A 155 14.55 -2.19 14.76
N GLU A 156 15.83 -2.31 15.15
CA GLU A 156 16.91 -2.76 14.26
C GLU A 156 16.64 -4.15 13.66
N GLU A 157 16.26 -5.13 14.49
CA GLU A 157 15.99 -6.49 14.04
C GLU A 157 14.70 -6.59 13.21
N PRO A 158 13.54 -6.07 13.65
CA PRO A 158 12.32 -6.10 12.86
C PRO A 158 12.45 -5.44 11.48
N LEU A 159 13.21 -4.36 11.35
CA LEU A 159 13.44 -3.69 10.07
C LEU A 159 14.19 -4.55 9.05
N GLN A 160 14.81 -5.68 9.43
CA GLN A 160 15.44 -6.60 8.49
C GLN A 160 14.47 -7.66 7.93
N ILE A 161 13.27 -7.77 8.46
CA ILE A 161 12.25 -8.71 7.99
C ILE A 161 11.80 -8.27 6.58
N GLU A 162 11.68 -9.22 5.66
CA GLU A 162 11.33 -8.94 4.24
C GLU A 162 9.92 -8.36 4.11
N GLU A 163 8.97 -8.85 4.88
CA GLU A 163 7.59 -8.39 4.90
C GLU A 163 7.41 -7.00 5.50
N ILE A 164 8.40 -6.48 6.23
CA ILE A 164 8.43 -5.12 6.76
C ILE A 164 9.00 -4.20 5.69
N LEU A 165 8.17 -3.39 5.05
CA LEU A 165 8.57 -2.54 3.94
C LEU A 165 9.18 -1.22 4.39
N GLY A 166 8.76 -0.70 5.53
CA GLY A 166 9.12 0.63 6.00
C GLY A 166 8.91 0.84 7.49
N LEU A 167 9.17 2.06 7.92
CA LEU A 167 8.74 2.57 9.22
C LEU A 167 7.33 3.17 9.04
N GLY A 168 6.41 2.80 9.90
CA GLY A 168 5.00 3.17 9.85
C GLY A 168 4.77 4.66 10.08
N GLU A 169 3.52 5.07 9.98
CA GLU A 169 3.13 6.47 10.08
C GLU A 169 3.81 7.20 11.24
N PHE A 170 4.54 8.27 10.91
CA PHE A 170 5.36 8.96 11.91
C PHE A 170 4.53 10.03 12.63
N MET A 171 3.72 9.58 13.62
CA MET A 171 2.77 10.42 14.37
C MET A 171 3.46 11.48 15.23
N ASN A 172 4.67 11.24 15.73
CA ASN A 172 5.43 12.24 16.48
C ASN A 172 6.10 13.26 15.53
N PHE A 173 5.30 13.90 14.65
CA PHE A 173 5.80 14.96 13.78
C PHE A 173 6.34 16.17 14.57
N PRO A 174 5.82 16.54 15.77
CA PRO A 174 6.43 17.61 16.55
C PRO A 174 7.89 17.31 16.93
N GLY A 175 8.18 16.08 17.34
CA GLY A 175 9.55 15.65 17.66
C GLY A 175 10.47 15.65 16.44
N VAL A 176 9.94 15.30 15.25
CA VAL A 176 10.68 15.42 13.98
C VAL A 176 11.04 16.87 13.68
N ILE A 177 10.06 17.78 13.77
CA ILE A 177 10.24 19.21 13.50
C ILE A 177 11.24 19.84 14.48
N GLN A 178 11.23 19.40 15.73
CA GLN A 178 12.15 19.87 16.78
C GLN A 178 13.51 19.17 16.75
N ALA A 179 13.69 18.17 15.88
CA ALA A 179 14.90 17.36 15.76
C ALA A 179 15.29 16.68 17.08
N GLU A 180 14.33 16.09 17.79
CA GLU A 180 14.55 15.38 19.05
C GLU A 180 15.41 14.12 18.81
N ASP A 181 16.48 13.95 19.58
CA ASP A 181 17.46 12.87 19.38
C ASP A 181 16.81 11.49 19.32
N SER A 182 15.89 11.17 20.25
CA SER A 182 15.19 9.87 20.28
C SER A 182 14.31 9.62 19.05
N VAL A 183 13.80 10.67 18.43
CA VAL A 183 13.02 10.61 17.18
C VAL A 183 13.96 10.43 15.99
N LEU A 184 15.07 11.19 15.96
CA LEU A 184 16.07 11.05 14.91
C LEU A 184 16.69 9.65 14.88
N ASP A 185 16.93 9.03 16.04
CA ASP A 185 17.46 7.67 16.16
C ASP A 185 16.53 6.65 15.46
N LYS A 186 15.20 6.77 15.60
CA LYS A 186 14.22 5.91 14.92
C LYS A 186 14.24 6.13 13.40
N LEU A 187 14.29 7.38 12.95
CA LEU A 187 14.40 7.70 11.53
C LEU A 187 15.70 7.14 10.93
N MET A 188 16.80 7.23 11.67
CA MET A 188 18.09 6.68 11.26
C MET A 188 18.09 5.16 11.21
N ALA A 189 17.42 4.48 12.14
CA ALA A 189 17.27 3.01 12.08
C ALA A 189 16.61 2.57 10.77
N ALA A 190 15.50 3.21 10.38
CA ALA A 190 14.84 2.92 9.12
C ALA A 190 15.71 3.24 7.89
N LYS A 191 16.37 4.40 7.87
CA LYS A 191 17.27 4.79 6.77
C LYS A 191 18.46 3.85 6.62
N ASN A 192 19.08 3.44 7.73
CA ASN A 192 20.20 2.50 7.72
C ASN A 192 19.78 1.11 7.23
N ALA A 193 18.55 0.70 7.49
CA ALA A 193 17.96 -0.53 6.95
C ALA A 193 17.50 -0.41 5.49
N GLY A 194 17.61 0.76 4.87
CA GLY A 194 17.15 1.02 3.49
C GLY A 194 15.63 1.01 3.35
N LYS A 195 14.89 1.25 4.43
CA LYS A 195 13.43 1.23 4.49
C LYS A 195 12.87 2.65 4.30
N PHE A 196 11.70 2.74 3.66
CA PHE A 196 10.98 4.01 3.56
C PHE A 196 10.37 4.41 4.92
N ILE A 197 9.95 5.66 5.04
CA ILE A 197 9.30 6.19 6.24
C ILE A 197 7.97 6.79 5.81
N ASP A 198 6.88 6.26 6.35
CA ASP A 198 5.54 6.79 6.15
C ASP A 198 5.27 7.95 7.11
N GLY A 199 4.28 8.77 6.80
CA GLY A 199 3.98 9.98 7.53
C GLY A 199 2.55 10.09 8.00
N HIS A 200 2.41 10.90 9.05
CA HIS A 200 1.15 11.30 9.68
C HIS A 200 1.33 12.75 10.18
N GLY A 201 1.00 13.70 9.31
CA GLY A 201 1.27 15.11 9.57
C GLY A 201 0.04 16.02 9.47
N PRO A 202 -1.01 15.82 10.32
CA PRO A 202 -2.22 16.62 10.22
C PRO A 202 -1.92 18.10 10.47
N GLY A 203 -2.34 18.96 9.52
CA GLY A 203 -2.27 20.41 9.65
C GLY A 203 -0.88 21.05 9.57
N ILE A 204 0.21 20.27 9.40
CA ILE A 204 1.55 20.86 9.24
C ILE A 204 1.69 21.57 7.89
N ALA A 205 2.35 22.73 7.89
CA ALA A 205 2.50 23.56 6.70
C ALA A 205 3.82 24.36 6.72
N GLY A 206 4.15 24.98 5.59
CA GLY A 206 5.28 25.89 5.47
C GLY A 206 6.60 25.25 5.90
N LYS A 207 7.36 25.93 6.79
CA LYS A 207 8.68 25.45 7.23
C LYS A 207 8.62 24.16 8.05
N GLU A 208 7.54 23.91 8.77
CA GLU A 208 7.34 22.67 9.53
C GLU A 208 7.18 21.49 8.58
N LEU A 209 6.37 21.63 7.52
CA LEU A 209 6.26 20.64 6.48
C LEU A 209 7.60 20.39 5.76
N ASN A 210 8.35 21.46 5.47
CA ASN A 210 9.68 21.33 4.87
C ASN A 210 10.63 20.53 5.78
N ALA A 211 10.60 20.78 7.10
CA ALA A 211 11.41 20.03 8.06
C ALA A 211 11.01 18.54 8.10
N TYR A 212 9.71 18.26 8.11
CA TYR A 212 9.15 16.91 8.09
C TYR A 212 9.57 16.14 6.83
N ALA A 213 9.42 16.75 5.66
CA ALA A 213 9.87 16.15 4.39
C ALA A 213 11.40 16.00 4.33
N ALA A 214 12.18 16.99 4.83
CA ALA A 214 13.64 16.93 4.89
C ALA A 214 14.15 15.79 5.79
N ALA A 215 13.38 15.41 6.82
CA ALA A 215 13.66 14.23 7.65
C ALA A 215 13.56 12.91 6.88
N GLY A 216 13.03 12.92 5.65
CA GLY A 216 12.91 11.78 4.77
C GLY A 216 11.57 11.06 4.86
N ILE A 217 10.56 11.73 5.41
CA ILE A 217 9.17 11.24 5.39
C ILE A 217 8.70 11.26 3.93
N LEU A 218 8.25 10.10 3.45
CA LEU A 218 8.01 9.88 2.01
C LEU A 218 6.54 10.13 1.61
N ALA A 219 5.60 9.85 2.50
CA ALA A 219 4.16 9.89 2.23
C ALA A 219 3.40 10.58 3.35
N ASP A 220 2.13 10.90 3.14
CA ASP A 220 1.20 11.37 4.16
C ASP A 220 -0.25 11.10 3.73
N HIS A 221 -1.07 10.58 4.65
CA HIS A 221 -2.50 10.29 4.43
C HIS A 221 -3.42 11.29 5.13
N GLU A 222 -2.88 12.27 5.86
CA GLU A 222 -3.64 13.20 6.71
C GLU A 222 -4.14 14.46 5.96
N CYS A 223 -3.86 14.59 4.66
CA CYS A 223 -4.39 15.71 3.90
C CYS A 223 -5.92 15.71 3.90
N SER A 224 -6.51 16.84 4.27
CA SER A 224 -7.95 17.08 4.25
C SER A 224 -8.38 18.14 3.23
N THR A 225 -7.42 18.90 2.68
CA THR A 225 -7.65 19.94 1.66
C THR A 225 -6.71 19.77 0.48
N VAL A 226 -7.09 20.34 -0.67
CA VAL A 226 -6.27 20.36 -1.88
C VAL A 226 -4.99 21.16 -1.68
N GLU A 227 -5.03 22.20 -0.85
CA GLU A 227 -3.89 23.03 -0.52
C GLU A 227 -2.83 22.24 0.27
N GLU A 228 -3.26 21.46 1.28
CA GLU A 228 -2.38 20.56 2.02
C GLU A 228 -1.74 19.49 1.12
N MET A 229 -2.55 18.88 0.24
CA MET A 229 -2.09 17.92 -0.76
C MET A 229 -1.01 18.54 -1.66
N LYS A 230 -1.26 19.73 -2.22
CA LYS A 230 -0.30 20.42 -3.11
C LYS A 230 1.01 20.73 -2.40
N ALA A 231 0.95 21.23 -1.17
CA ALA A 231 2.14 21.56 -0.40
C ALA A 231 3.04 20.31 -0.17
N ARG A 232 2.47 19.13 0.07
CA ARG A 232 3.22 17.88 0.21
C ARG A 232 3.81 17.40 -1.12
N LEU A 233 3.02 17.47 -2.19
CA LEU A 233 3.50 17.15 -3.55
C LEU A 233 4.68 18.03 -3.96
N GLU A 234 4.65 19.34 -3.65
CA GLU A 234 5.75 20.27 -3.90
C GLU A 234 7.02 19.91 -3.12
N ASN A 235 6.88 19.27 -1.96
CA ASN A 235 7.99 18.69 -1.19
C ASN A 235 8.41 17.28 -1.66
N GLY A 236 7.82 16.76 -2.74
CA GLY A 236 8.16 15.46 -3.31
C GLY A 236 7.56 14.26 -2.58
N MET A 237 6.61 14.48 -1.67
CA MET A 237 5.93 13.42 -0.93
C MET A 237 4.86 12.74 -1.80
N TYR A 238 4.51 11.50 -1.43
CA TYR A 238 3.31 10.82 -1.92
C TYR A 238 2.10 11.20 -1.08
N ILE A 239 0.94 11.24 -1.70
CA ILE A 239 -0.35 11.46 -1.04
C ILE A 239 -1.12 10.16 -1.02
N LEU A 240 -1.44 9.66 0.16
CA LEU A 240 -2.30 8.52 0.34
C LEU A 240 -3.73 9.04 0.58
N MET A 241 -4.57 8.92 -0.45
CA MET A 241 -5.91 9.51 -0.46
C MET A 241 -6.89 8.54 0.20
N ARG A 242 -7.25 8.82 1.45
CA ARG A 242 -8.03 7.90 2.27
C ARG A 242 -9.54 7.99 2.08
N GLN A 243 -10.16 6.81 2.09
CA GLN A 243 -11.60 6.62 2.16
C GLN A 243 -11.89 5.47 3.13
N GLY A 244 -11.83 5.78 4.41
CA GLY A 244 -12.05 4.85 5.51
C GLY A 244 -13.51 4.67 5.89
N SER A 245 -13.75 4.22 7.12
CA SER A 245 -15.10 4.17 7.72
C SER A 245 -15.46 5.47 8.44
N ALA A 246 -14.47 6.26 8.84
CA ALA A 246 -14.64 7.54 9.54
C ALA A 246 -14.05 8.70 8.74
N CYS A 247 -12.90 8.52 8.11
CA CYS A 247 -12.20 9.56 7.37
C CYS A 247 -12.49 9.45 5.87
N HIS A 248 -13.09 10.49 5.28
CA HIS A 248 -13.57 10.51 3.89
C HIS A 248 -12.95 11.67 3.12
N ASN A 249 -11.63 11.63 2.90
CA ASN A 249 -10.90 12.73 2.26
C ASN A 249 -10.82 12.58 0.72
N LEU A 250 -11.03 11.37 0.19
CA LEU A 250 -10.85 11.05 -1.22
C LEU A 250 -11.55 12.03 -2.15
N ARG A 251 -12.88 12.25 -2.00
CA ARG A 251 -13.65 13.14 -2.87
C ARG A 251 -13.10 14.58 -2.90
N THR A 252 -12.70 15.10 -1.75
CA THR A 252 -12.12 16.44 -1.65
C THR A 252 -10.78 16.54 -2.38
N LEU A 253 -9.91 15.54 -2.19
CA LEU A 253 -8.56 15.56 -2.73
C LEU A 253 -8.52 15.28 -4.23
N LEU A 254 -9.51 14.56 -4.78
CA LEU A 254 -9.62 14.31 -6.24
C LEU A 254 -9.62 15.60 -7.06
N ALA A 255 -10.15 16.71 -6.53
CA ALA A 255 -10.09 18.01 -7.20
C ALA A 255 -8.65 18.54 -7.39
N GLY A 256 -7.68 18.01 -6.65
CA GLY A 256 -6.26 18.36 -6.76
C GLY A 256 -5.46 17.41 -7.66
N VAL A 257 -6.04 16.28 -8.08
CA VAL A 257 -5.36 15.31 -8.95
C VAL A 257 -5.29 15.83 -10.38
N THR A 258 -4.12 15.72 -10.98
CA THR A 258 -3.84 16.08 -12.37
C THR A 258 -3.09 14.95 -13.06
N GLU A 259 -3.01 14.97 -14.38
CA GLU A 259 -2.20 14.02 -15.14
C GLU A 259 -0.74 13.98 -14.66
N GLN A 260 -0.17 15.16 -14.32
CA GLN A 260 1.22 15.30 -13.93
C GLN A 260 1.50 14.75 -12.53
N ASN A 261 0.58 14.89 -11.58
CA ASN A 261 0.77 14.51 -10.18
C ASN A 261 0.14 13.16 -9.79
N SER A 262 -0.74 12.57 -10.62
CA SER A 262 -1.44 11.30 -10.33
C SER A 262 -0.49 10.16 -9.95
N ARG A 263 0.72 10.15 -10.50
CA ARG A 263 1.79 9.18 -10.15
C ARG A 263 2.31 9.29 -8.71
N ARG A 264 1.94 10.35 -8.00
CA ARG A 264 2.27 10.58 -6.58
C ARG A 264 1.04 10.50 -5.68
N CYS A 265 -0.11 10.16 -6.24
CA CYS A 265 -1.35 10.01 -5.51
C CYS A 265 -1.72 8.52 -5.48
N LEU A 266 -1.87 7.96 -4.30
CA LEU A 266 -2.21 6.57 -4.06
C LEU A 266 -3.55 6.50 -3.33
N LEU A 267 -4.25 5.37 -3.42
CA LEU A 267 -5.50 5.14 -2.69
C LEU A 267 -5.22 4.31 -1.44
N CYS A 268 -5.87 4.68 -0.33
CA CYS A 268 -5.79 3.93 0.91
C CYS A 268 -7.11 3.95 1.67
N SER A 269 -7.29 3.00 2.58
CA SER A 269 -8.49 2.93 3.40
C SER A 269 -8.32 3.49 4.81
N ASP A 270 -7.11 3.43 5.37
CA ASP A 270 -6.87 3.78 6.77
C ASP A 270 -7.71 2.87 7.69
N ASP A 271 -8.51 3.42 8.57
CA ASP A 271 -9.47 2.69 9.43
C ASP A 271 -10.68 2.20 8.64
N ARG A 272 -10.78 0.89 8.40
CA ARG A 272 -11.87 0.31 7.63
C ARG A 272 -12.58 -0.82 8.38
N GLN A 273 -13.89 -0.66 8.62
CA GLN A 273 -14.68 -1.64 9.36
C GLN A 273 -15.38 -2.64 8.44
N PRO A 274 -15.60 -3.91 8.87
CA PRO A 274 -16.22 -4.95 8.06
C PRO A 274 -17.60 -4.56 7.53
N LYS A 275 -18.42 -3.88 8.34
CA LYS A 275 -19.75 -3.43 7.93
C LYS A 275 -19.64 -2.49 6.72
N THR A 276 -18.71 -1.56 6.73
CA THR A 276 -18.49 -0.63 5.63
C THR A 276 -18.00 -1.37 4.39
N ILE A 277 -17.05 -2.31 4.55
CA ILE A 277 -16.53 -3.14 3.44
C ILE A 277 -17.67 -3.94 2.79
N LEU A 278 -18.50 -4.61 3.58
CA LEU A 278 -19.59 -5.45 3.07
C LEU A 278 -20.71 -4.65 2.37
N HIS A 279 -20.95 -3.41 2.76
CA HIS A 279 -22.02 -2.58 2.17
C HIS A 279 -21.57 -1.70 1.02
N GLU A 280 -20.35 -1.15 1.10
CA GLU A 280 -19.83 -0.18 0.14
C GLU A 280 -18.78 -0.76 -0.79
N GLY A 281 -18.04 -1.76 -0.33
CA GLY A 281 -16.83 -2.27 -0.96
C GLY A 281 -15.55 -1.75 -0.29
N HIS A 282 -14.43 -1.97 -0.94
CA HIS A 282 -13.11 -1.56 -0.48
C HIS A 282 -12.45 -0.66 -1.55
N LEU A 283 -11.31 -1.04 -2.12
CA LEU A 283 -10.67 -0.25 -3.19
C LEU A 283 -11.51 -0.19 -4.48
N ASP A 284 -12.35 -1.18 -4.76
CA ASP A 284 -13.35 -1.09 -5.84
C ASP A 284 -14.32 0.08 -5.65
N ASN A 285 -14.68 0.39 -4.39
CA ASN A 285 -15.47 1.58 -4.06
C ASN A 285 -14.66 2.87 -4.26
N HIS A 286 -13.36 2.88 -3.89
CA HIS A 286 -12.49 4.02 -4.14
C HIS A 286 -12.38 4.31 -5.64
N LEU A 287 -12.20 3.29 -6.46
CA LEU A 287 -12.19 3.44 -7.93
C LEU A 287 -13.52 3.99 -8.45
N ARG A 288 -14.64 3.52 -7.91
CA ARG A 288 -15.98 4.01 -8.28
C ARG A 288 -16.12 5.50 -7.96
N ILE A 289 -15.69 5.92 -6.76
CA ILE A 289 -15.68 7.32 -6.36
C ILE A 289 -14.79 8.14 -7.30
N CYS A 290 -13.59 7.69 -7.63
CA CYS A 290 -12.70 8.39 -8.55
C CYS A 290 -13.37 8.63 -9.91
N ILE A 291 -14.03 7.62 -10.45
CA ILE A 291 -14.70 7.70 -11.76
C ILE A 291 -15.95 8.59 -11.69
N GLU A 292 -16.73 8.51 -10.61
CA GLU A 292 -17.89 9.39 -10.38
C GLU A 292 -17.50 10.86 -10.31
N GLU A 293 -16.34 11.17 -9.72
CA GLU A 293 -15.78 12.54 -9.67
C GLU A 293 -15.06 12.96 -10.96
N GLY A 294 -15.12 12.13 -12.01
CA GLY A 294 -14.63 12.48 -13.34
C GLY A 294 -13.18 12.14 -13.62
N LEU A 295 -12.50 11.42 -12.72
CA LEU A 295 -11.15 10.94 -13.01
C LEU A 295 -11.21 9.83 -14.06
N ASP A 296 -10.26 9.85 -15.01
CA ASP A 296 -10.11 8.77 -15.98
C ASP A 296 -9.92 7.41 -15.30
N ALA A 297 -10.66 6.40 -15.76
CA ALA A 297 -10.68 5.08 -15.14
C ALA A 297 -9.30 4.39 -15.11
N ILE A 298 -8.49 4.58 -16.16
CA ILE A 298 -7.14 4.01 -16.22
C ILE A 298 -6.24 4.69 -15.19
N THR A 299 -6.35 6.01 -15.08
CA THR A 299 -5.63 6.79 -14.06
C THR A 299 -6.02 6.36 -12.66
N ALA A 300 -7.32 6.15 -12.39
CA ALA A 300 -7.79 5.67 -11.10
C ALA A 300 -7.19 4.30 -10.74
N VAL A 301 -7.19 3.34 -11.69
CA VAL A 301 -6.56 2.03 -11.47
C VAL A 301 -5.06 2.16 -11.23
N ARG A 302 -4.36 3.02 -11.96
CA ARG A 302 -2.92 3.27 -11.76
C ARG A 302 -2.60 3.81 -10.35
N MET A 303 -3.50 4.60 -9.77
CA MET A 303 -3.35 5.10 -8.40
C MET A 303 -3.61 4.03 -7.33
N ALA A 304 -4.18 2.88 -7.71
CA ALA A 304 -4.51 1.76 -6.84
C ALA A 304 -3.67 0.49 -7.09
N THR A 305 -2.60 0.59 -7.92
CA THR A 305 -1.80 -0.60 -8.34
C THR A 305 -0.30 -0.36 -8.33
#